data_bf398e8aeefe6903258cb6d0cf258d32
#
_entry.id   bf398e8aeefe6903258cb6d0cf258d32
#
_cell.length_a   1.000
_cell.length_b   1.000
_cell.length_c   1.000
_cell.angle_alpha   90.00
_cell.angle_beta   90.00
_cell.angle_gamma   90.00
#
_symmetry.space_group_name_H-M   'P 1'
#
loop_
_entity.id
_entity.type
_entity.pdbx_description
1 polymer ?
#
loop_
_entity_poly.entity_id
_entity_poly.type
_entity_poly.pdbx_seq_one_letter_code
_entity_poly.pdbx_strand_id
1 'polypeptide(L)'
;RQRQMCIRDSIGASNPNFFCTGDPSEINTGAPAGKGMIKPGVLLNGDYKNVLPFDQDKIKEFVTSAWYKYTEGRDAGLAPYDGETNADYNGPRPPYKWLSDHPQYTWVKAPRYDGHAMAVGPNARMMIGYAQGVPAIVERVDAACDKLGIPRDNAFLNSTLGRVYGRSLDALINVDMMVNQLQEMTDRIKNGETATFNPEKWEPETWPSSCKGVGWVEAPRGSLSHWVRIENGQTVNYQAVVPSTWNSSGRDAEGQMGPYEYSLAHTGKHPL
;
A
#
# COMPACT_ATOMS: atom_id res chain seq x y z
N ARG A 1 -33.23 -10.84 -2.94
CA ARG A 1 -32.76 -9.41 -2.89
C ARG A 1 -31.63 -9.24 -1.88
N GLN A 2 -31.77 -9.70 -0.64
CA GLN A 2 -30.71 -9.57 0.40
C GLN A 2 -29.40 -10.29 0.03
N ARG A 3 -29.46 -11.49 -0.57
CA ARG A 3 -28.28 -12.21 -1.09
C ARG A 3 -27.54 -11.46 -2.22
N GLN A 4 -28.28 -10.80 -3.10
CA GLN A 4 -27.68 -10.00 -4.17
C GLN A 4 -27.02 -8.70 -3.66
N MET A 5 -27.52 -8.14 -2.57
CA MET A 5 -26.89 -6.98 -1.90
C MET A 5 -25.53 -7.37 -1.31
N CYS A 6 -25.46 -8.46 -0.53
CA CYS A 6 -24.17 -8.91 0.05
C CYS A 6 -23.08 -9.20 -0.99
N ILE A 7 -23.45 -9.76 -2.16
CA ILE A 7 -22.50 -9.97 -3.27
C ILE A 7 -21.98 -8.65 -3.85
N ARG A 8 -22.79 -7.59 -3.79
CA ARG A 8 -22.44 -6.30 -4.39
C ARG A 8 -21.58 -5.42 -3.50
N ASP A 9 -21.74 -5.53 -2.18
CA ASP A 9 -21.21 -4.54 -1.24
C ASP A 9 -20.24 -5.07 -0.17
N SER A 10 -20.19 -6.38 0.11
CA SER A 10 -19.41 -6.86 1.25
C SER A 10 -18.64 -8.17 1.04
N ILE A 11 -18.95 -8.98 0.02
CA ILE A 11 -18.21 -10.24 -0.19
C ILE A 11 -16.75 -9.99 -0.46
N GLY A 12 -15.89 -10.66 0.32
CA GLY A 12 -14.45 -10.58 0.23
C GLY A 12 -13.90 -9.22 0.69
N ALA A 13 -14.58 -8.54 1.60
CA ALA A 13 -14.05 -7.35 2.24
C ALA A 13 -12.70 -7.66 2.91
N SER A 14 -11.72 -6.78 2.74
CA SER A 14 -10.46 -6.84 3.49
C SER A 14 -10.64 -6.27 4.90
N ASN A 15 -9.58 -6.35 5.71
CA ASN A 15 -9.53 -5.58 6.95
C ASN A 15 -9.88 -4.10 6.68
N PRO A 16 -10.52 -3.41 7.63
CA PRO A 16 -11.13 -2.10 7.42
C PRO A 16 -10.13 -0.94 7.54
N ASN A 17 -8.88 -1.16 7.14
CA ASN A 17 -7.81 -0.16 7.24
C ASN A 17 -7.12 0.01 5.88
N PHE A 18 -6.94 1.26 5.47
CA PHE A 18 -6.39 1.61 4.16
C PHE A 18 -5.42 2.77 4.28
N PHE A 19 -4.37 2.78 3.47
CA PHE A 19 -3.61 3.99 3.25
C PHE A 19 -3.15 4.11 1.79
N CYS A 20 -2.87 5.34 1.39
CA CYS A 20 -2.10 5.64 0.19
C CYS A 20 -1.13 6.80 0.47
N THR A 21 -0.09 6.89 -0.31
CA THR A 21 0.93 7.94 -0.22
C THR A 21 0.70 9.08 -1.22
N GLY A 22 -0.49 9.11 -1.82
CA GLY A 22 -0.94 10.18 -2.69
C GLY A 22 -1.03 9.78 -4.16
N ASP A 23 -1.09 10.78 -5.01
CA ASP A 23 -1.21 10.60 -6.44
C ASP A 23 0.12 10.15 -7.05
N PRO A 24 0.14 9.13 -7.95
CA PRO A 24 1.34 8.68 -8.62
C PRO A 24 2.02 9.76 -9.49
N SER A 25 1.35 10.83 -9.84
CA SER A 25 1.90 11.90 -10.68
C SER A 25 3.03 12.71 -10.02
N GLU A 26 3.20 12.64 -8.70
CA GLU A 26 4.22 13.39 -7.96
C GLU A 26 5.37 12.53 -7.43
N ILE A 27 5.70 11.50 -8.11
CA ILE A 27 6.55 10.36 -7.74
C ILE A 27 7.99 10.74 -7.33
N ASN A 28 8.53 11.86 -7.77
CA ASN A 28 9.98 12.07 -7.76
C ASN A 28 10.51 12.89 -6.58
N THR A 29 9.73 13.15 -5.55
CA THR A 29 10.18 13.97 -4.42
C THR A 29 10.80 13.18 -3.29
N GLY A 30 10.76 11.83 -3.32
CA GLY A 30 11.23 10.98 -2.23
C GLY A 30 10.40 11.06 -0.94
N ALA A 31 9.38 11.88 -0.93
CA ALA A 31 8.41 12.03 0.16
C ALA A 31 7.00 11.69 -0.34
N PRO A 32 6.06 11.36 0.55
CA PRO A 32 4.66 11.22 0.17
C PRO A 32 4.17 12.46 -0.58
N ALA A 33 3.54 12.27 -1.74
CA ALA A 33 3.09 13.36 -2.60
C ALA A 33 2.09 14.26 -1.86
N GLY A 34 2.34 15.57 -1.86
CA GLY A 34 1.48 16.53 -1.15
C GLY A 34 0.63 17.40 -2.06
N LYS A 35 0.90 17.40 -3.37
CA LYS A 35 0.28 18.30 -4.35
C LYS A 35 -0.60 17.61 -5.37
N GLY A 36 -0.63 16.28 -5.39
CA GLY A 36 -1.44 15.50 -6.31
C GLY A 36 -2.95 15.61 -6.09
N MET A 37 -3.71 15.02 -6.98
CA MET A 37 -5.18 14.96 -6.91
C MET A 37 -5.63 14.28 -5.61
N ILE A 38 -4.99 13.18 -5.25
CA ILE A 38 -5.20 12.46 -3.99
C ILE A 38 -4.03 12.79 -3.06
N LYS A 39 -4.32 13.34 -1.90
CA LYS A 39 -3.30 13.59 -0.88
C LYS A 39 -2.99 12.31 -0.10
N PRO A 40 -1.77 12.17 0.46
CA PRO A 40 -1.48 11.08 1.38
C PRO A 40 -2.51 11.00 2.50
N GLY A 41 -2.94 9.79 2.83
CA GLY A 41 -3.96 9.63 3.84
C GLY A 41 -4.16 8.21 4.32
N VAL A 42 -4.81 8.09 5.46
CA VAL A 42 -5.08 6.84 6.16
C VAL A 42 -6.53 6.78 6.59
N LEU A 43 -7.17 5.63 6.39
CA LEU A 43 -8.50 5.30 6.91
C LEU A 43 -8.36 4.12 7.88
N LEU A 44 -8.86 4.23 9.10
CA LEU A 44 -8.74 3.19 10.13
C LEU A 44 -10.10 2.75 10.66
N ASN A 45 -10.15 1.49 11.08
CA ASN A 45 -11.26 0.90 11.84
C ASN A 45 -12.63 1.03 11.20
N GLY A 46 -12.69 1.05 9.86
CA GLY A 46 -13.94 1.19 9.11
C GLY A 46 -14.52 2.60 9.06
N ASP A 47 -13.82 3.58 9.59
CA ASP A 47 -14.16 4.98 9.35
C ASP A 47 -13.63 5.41 7.98
N TYR A 48 -14.50 5.30 6.99
CA TYR A 48 -14.17 5.61 5.60
C TYR A 48 -14.43 7.08 5.22
N LYS A 49 -14.72 7.93 6.18
CA LYS A 49 -15.03 9.35 5.97
C LYS A 49 -13.94 10.27 6.49
N ASN A 50 -13.30 9.93 7.59
CA ASN A 50 -12.27 10.75 8.22
C ASN A 50 -10.88 10.29 7.80
N VAL A 51 -10.27 11.05 6.91
CA VAL A 51 -8.89 10.78 6.45
C VAL A 51 -7.92 11.33 7.46
N LEU A 52 -7.12 10.44 8.05
CA LEU A 52 -6.02 10.79 8.93
C LEU A 52 -4.75 11.09 8.11
N PRO A 53 -3.85 11.96 8.61
CA PRO A 53 -2.57 12.21 7.95
C PRO A 53 -1.70 10.94 7.96
N PHE A 54 -1.00 10.72 6.84
CA PHE A 54 -0.04 9.64 6.73
C PHE A 54 1.28 10.01 7.42
N ASP A 55 1.80 9.09 8.24
CA ASP A 55 3.05 9.21 8.96
C ASP A 55 3.89 7.94 8.77
N GLN A 56 4.97 8.03 8.01
CA GLN A 56 5.82 6.89 7.70
C GLN A 56 6.54 6.29 8.92
N ASP A 57 6.76 7.06 9.97
CA ASP A 57 7.46 6.60 11.17
C ASP A 57 6.61 5.63 12.01
N LYS A 58 5.31 5.51 11.70
CA LYS A 58 4.40 4.54 12.28
C LYS A 58 4.50 3.14 11.66
N ILE A 59 5.35 2.96 10.64
CA ILE A 59 5.49 1.69 9.94
C ILE A 59 6.51 0.81 10.66
N LYS A 60 6.06 -0.41 10.99
CA LYS A 60 6.91 -1.49 11.50
C LYS A 60 6.66 -2.75 10.70
N GLU A 61 7.71 -3.55 10.52
CA GLU A 61 7.61 -4.86 9.88
C GLU A 61 7.82 -5.97 10.92
N PHE A 62 7.01 -7.01 10.85
CA PHE A 62 7.10 -8.23 11.65
C PHE A 62 7.49 -9.41 10.78
N VAL A 63 8.21 -10.37 11.36
CA VAL A 63 8.59 -11.63 10.69
C VAL A 63 8.04 -12.86 11.42
N THR A 64 7.05 -12.67 12.30
CA THR A 64 6.44 -13.71 13.13
C THR A 64 6.00 -14.93 12.30
N SER A 65 5.26 -14.70 11.21
CA SER A 65 4.76 -15.75 10.31
C SER A 65 5.69 -16.01 9.11
N ALA A 66 6.79 -15.28 8.99
CA ALA A 66 7.70 -15.40 7.86
C ALA A 66 8.88 -16.34 8.17
N TRP A 67 9.43 -16.94 7.11
CA TRP A 67 10.68 -17.74 7.19
C TRP A 67 11.93 -16.85 7.25
N TYR A 68 11.83 -15.80 8.06
CA TYR A 68 12.89 -14.90 8.42
C TYR A 68 13.01 -14.79 9.94
N LYS A 69 14.13 -14.30 10.39
CA LYS A 69 14.32 -13.83 11.77
C LYS A 69 15.05 -12.50 11.76
N TYR A 70 14.76 -11.68 12.75
CA TYR A 70 15.59 -10.55 13.14
C TYR A 70 16.58 -10.97 14.23
N THR A 71 17.66 -10.22 14.37
CA THR A 71 18.57 -10.39 15.50
C THR A 71 17.86 -10.21 16.84
N GLU A 72 16.90 -9.31 16.90
CA GLU A 72 16.09 -8.97 18.07
C GLU A 72 14.95 -9.97 18.37
N GLY A 73 14.74 -10.93 17.50
CA GLY A 73 13.66 -11.90 17.61
C GLY A 73 12.56 -11.73 16.58
N ARG A 74 11.72 -12.77 16.42
CA ARG A 74 10.70 -12.82 15.37
C ARG A 74 9.52 -11.87 15.58
N ASP A 75 9.17 -11.63 16.85
CA ASP A 75 8.00 -10.85 17.23
C ASP A 75 8.32 -9.36 17.46
N ALA A 76 9.58 -8.98 17.30
CA ALA A 76 9.97 -7.58 17.32
C ALA A 76 9.42 -6.86 16.07
N GLY A 77 8.60 -5.84 16.30
CA GLY A 77 8.17 -4.93 15.24
C GLY A 77 9.26 -3.87 15.03
N LEU A 78 10.02 -3.97 13.93
CA LEU A 78 11.12 -3.08 13.63
C LEU A 78 10.77 -2.12 12.50
N ALA A 79 11.24 -0.87 12.61
CA ALA A 79 11.16 0.06 11.49
C ALA A 79 11.99 -0.50 10.30
N PRO A 80 11.59 -0.26 9.05
CA PRO A 80 12.31 -0.79 7.89
C PRO A 80 13.78 -0.36 7.81
N TYR A 81 14.15 0.74 8.47
CA TYR A 81 15.54 1.16 8.60
C TYR A 81 16.42 0.24 9.48
N ASP A 82 15.80 -0.43 10.45
CA ASP A 82 16.51 -1.06 11.57
C ASP A 82 16.47 -2.60 11.50
N GLY A 83 15.53 -3.16 10.75
CA GLY A 83 15.34 -4.59 10.67
C GLY A 83 16.43 -5.29 9.85
N GLU A 84 17.38 -5.95 10.51
CA GLU A 84 18.31 -6.87 9.84
C GLU A 84 17.64 -8.24 9.67
N THR A 85 17.34 -8.59 8.42
CA THR A 85 16.56 -9.78 8.07
C THR A 85 17.46 -10.92 7.64
N ASN A 86 17.43 -12.03 8.38
CA ASN A 86 18.12 -13.26 8.05
C ASN A 86 17.11 -14.35 7.63
N ALA A 87 17.42 -15.11 6.57
CA ALA A 87 16.60 -16.25 6.17
C ALA A 87 16.67 -17.35 7.24
N ASP A 88 15.50 -17.88 7.60
CA ASP A 88 15.36 -18.95 8.60
C ASP A 88 14.21 -19.89 8.18
N TYR A 89 14.47 -20.66 7.12
CA TYR A 89 13.48 -21.57 6.56
C TYR A 89 13.32 -22.82 7.42
N ASN A 90 12.17 -22.97 8.00
CA ASN A 90 11.74 -24.14 8.76
C ASN A 90 10.44 -24.75 8.23
N GLY A 91 10.06 -24.38 7.02
CA GLY A 91 8.81 -24.79 6.38
C GLY A 91 8.79 -26.24 5.89
N PRO A 92 7.78 -26.61 5.10
CA PRO A 92 7.56 -27.97 4.66
C PRO A 92 8.76 -28.57 3.93
N ARG A 93 9.11 -29.79 4.31
CA ARG A 93 10.11 -30.65 3.64
C ARG A 93 9.46 -31.96 3.22
N PRO A 94 9.99 -32.65 2.21
CA PRO A 94 9.47 -33.97 1.84
C PRO A 94 9.48 -34.97 3.03
N PRO A 95 8.44 -35.80 3.22
CA PRO A 95 7.14 -35.77 2.56
C PRO A 95 6.31 -34.60 3.08
N TYR A 96 5.96 -33.67 2.24
CA TYR A 96 5.34 -32.39 2.58
C TYR A 96 4.14 -32.57 3.53
N LYS A 97 4.36 -32.31 4.82
CA LYS A 97 3.30 -32.18 5.81
C LYS A 97 2.72 -30.80 5.73
N TRP A 98 1.43 -30.70 6.00
CA TRP A 98 0.66 -29.48 5.84
C TRP A 98 1.19 -28.30 6.66
N LEU A 99 1.11 -27.11 6.09
CA LEU A 99 1.51 -25.85 6.69
C LEU A 99 0.71 -25.45 7.93
N SER A 100 -0.46 -26.06 8.15
CA SER A 100 -1.35 -25.76 9.28
C SER A 100 -0.68 -25.85 10.66
N ASP A 101 0.36 -26.67 10.77
CA ASP A 101 1.03 -26.93 12.04
C ASP A 101 2.30 -26.08 12.23
N HIS A 102 2.62 -25.23 11.25
CA HIS A 102 3.80 -24.39 11.29
C HIS A 102 3.43 -22.92 11.59
N PRO A 103 4.04 -22.28 12.59
CA PRO A 103 3.84 -20.87 12.87
C PRO A 103 4.37 -19.97 11.73
N GLN A 104 5.40 -20.42 10.99
CA GLN A 104 5.94 -19.75 9.80
C GLN A 104 5.41 -20.44 8.54
N TYR A 105 4.79 -19.68 7.65
CA TYR A 105 4.16 -20.23 6.44
C TYR A 105 4.35 -19.38 5.18
N THR A 106 5.12 -18.29 5.26
CA THR A 106 5.29 -17.36 4.14
C THR A 106 6.71 -16.80 4.07
N TRP A 107 7.11 -16.32 2.88
CA TRP A 107 8.30 -15.49 2.69
C TRP A 107 7.98 -13.98 2.77
N VAL A 108 6.73 -13.60 2.99
CA VAL A 108 6.31 -12.21 3.05
C VAL A 108 6.34 -11.73 4.50
N LYS A 109 7.00 -10.61 4.73
CA LYS A 109 6.95 -9.91 6.02
C LYS A 109 5.55 -9.36 6.28
N ALA A 110 5.25 -9.02 7.51
CA ALA A 110 4.00 -8.42 7.94
C ALA A 110 4.20 -6.94 8.34
N PRO A 111 4.16 -6.00 7.38
CA PRO A 111 4.17 -4.59 7.73
C PRO A 111 2.85 -4.20 8.40
N ARG A 112 2.97 -3.28 9.37
CA ARG A 112 1.85 -2.70 10.12
C ARG A 112 2.04 -1.19 10.20
N TYR A 113 0.94 -0.48 10.13
CA TYR A 113 0.88 0.96 10.33
C TYR A 113 0.21 1.23 11.67
N ASP A 114 0.94 1.77 12.64
CA ASP A 114 0.42 2.01 14.00
C ASP A 114 -0.26 0.76 14.60
N GLY A 115 0.36 -0.42 14.41
CA GLY A 115 -0.18 -1.71 14.84
C GLY A 115 -1.28 -2.31 13.95
N HIS A 116 -1.75 -1.62 12.92
CA HIS A 116 -2.84 -2.10 12.06
C HIS A 116 -2.33 -2.76 10.78
N ALA A 117 -2.92 -3.88 10.40
CA ALA A 117 -2.79 -4.43 9.07
C ALA A 117 -3.52 -3.52 8.07
N MET A 118 -2.85 -3.15 6.97
CA MET A 118 -3.35 -2.15 6.02
C MET A 118 -3.51 -2.75 4.63
N ALA A 119 -4.62 -2.44 3.97
CA ALA A 119 -4.79 -2.67 2.55
C ALA A 119 -4.32 -1.44 1.75
N VAL A 120 -3.61 -1.68 0.66
CA VAL A 120 -3.11 -0.64 -0.24
C VAL A 120 -3.50 -0.94 -1.69
N GLY A 121 -3.38 0.05 -2.55
CA GLY A 121 -3.60 -0.11 -3.99
C GLY A 121 -4.71 0.76 -4.55
N PRO A 122 -5.17 0.46 -5.76
CA PRO A 122 -6.22 1.23 -6.42
C PRO A 122 -7.43 1.48 -5.53
N ASN A 123 -7.82 0.46 -4.78
CA ASN A 123 -8.95 0.56 -3.86
C ASN A 123 -8.71 1.58 -2.75
N ALA A 124 -7.56 1.53 -2.10
CA ALA A 124 -7.20 2.49 -1.06
C ALA A 124 -7.16 3.92 -1.60
N ARG A 125 -6.56 4.13 -2.80
CA ARG A 125 -6.54 5.44 -3.45
C ARG A 125 -7.95 5.97 -3.72
N MET A 126 -8.84 5.12 -4.26
CA MET A 126 -10.22 5.54 -4.57
C MET A 126 -11.02 5.81 -3.29
N MET A 127 -10.87 5.00 -2.24
CA MET A 127 -11.54 5.22 -0.96
C MET A 127 -11.07 6.52 -0.30
N ILE A 128 -9.77 6.76 -0.26
CA ILE A 128 -9.19 7.96 0.32
C ILE A 128 -9.53 9.20 -0.53
N GLY A 129 -9.41 9.10 -1.84
CA GLY A 129 -9.78 10.19 -2.75
C GLY A 129 -11.27 10.57 -2.66
N TYR A 130 -12.15 9.58 -2.51
CA TYR A 130 -13.57 9.83 -2.26
C TYR A 130 -13.78 10.57 -0.93
N ALA A 131 -13.16 10.10 0.14
CA ALA A 131 -13.26 10.72 1.47
C ALA A 131 -12.66 12.14 1.51
N GLN A 132 -11.68 12.42 0.66
CA GLN A 132 -11.11 13.77 0.46
C GLN A 132 -11.97 14.66 -0.44
N GLY A 133 -13.05 14.13 -1.02
CA GLY A 133 -13.93 14.89 -1.90
C GLY A 133 -13.35 15.18 -3.29
N VAL A 134 -12.45 14.35 -3.80
CA VAL A 134 -11.88 14.51 -5.15
C VAL A 134 -12.98 14.38 -6.20
N PRO A 135 -13.32 15.46 -6.95
CA PRO A 135 -14.54 15.47 -7.77
C PRO A 135 -14.61 14.35 -8.80
N ALA A 136 -13.50 14.08 -9.49
CA ALA A 136 -13.40 13.02 -10.50
C ALA A 136 -13.68 11.61 -9.93
N ILE A 137 -13.39 11.39 -8.65
CA ILE A 137 -13.62 10.11 -7.96
C ILE A 137 -15.05 10.07 -7.42
N VAL A 138 -15.48 11.13 -6.72
CA VAL A 138 -16.82 11.21 -6.10
C VAL A 138 -17.90 11.02 -7.14
N GLU A 139 -17.86 11.76 -8.25
CA GLU A 139 -18.85 11.65 -9.32
C GLU A 139 -18.99 10.23 -9.86
N ARG A 140 -17.88 9.55 -10.11
CA ARG A 140 -17.88 8.20 -10.68
C ARG A 140 -18.31 7.14 -9.68
N VAL A 141 -17.89 7.27 -8.43
CA VAL A 141 -18.29 6.37 -7.34
C VAL A 141 -19.78 6.51 -7.06
N ASP A 142 -20.29 7.73 -6.98
CA ASP A 142 -21.74 8.00 -6.79
C ASP A 142 -22.55 7.44 -7.94
N ALA A 143 -22.13 7.63 -9.19
CA ALA A 143 -22.79 7.07 -10.36
C ALA A 143 -22.82 5.52 -10.33
N ALA A 144 -21.78 4.89 -9.81
CA ALA A 144 -21.76 3.44 -9.62
C ALA A 144 -22.74 3.01 -8.51
N CYS A 145 -22.78 3.73 -7.39
CA CYS A 145 -23.75 3.48 -6.31
C CYS A 145 -25.20 3.57 -6.81
N ASP A 146 -25.52 4.59 -7.59
CA ASP A 146 -26.85 4.77 -8.18
C ASP A 146 -27.23 3.59 -9.10
N LYS A 147 -26.29 3.15 -9.95
CA LYS A 147 -26.52 1.99 -10.83
C LYS A 147 -26.70 0.68 -10.06
N LEU A 148 -26.02 0.53 -8.93
CA LEU A 148 -26.10 -0.65 -8.07
C LEU A 148 -27.33 -0.60 -7.13
N GLY A 149 -27.97 0.57 -6.97
CA GLY A 149 -29.05 0.81 -6.03
C GLY A 149 -28.61 0.69 -4.57
N ILE A 150 -27.40 1.17 -4.26
CA ILE A 150 -26.83 1.21 -2.91
C ILE A 150 -26.61 2.67 -2.47
N PRO A 151 -26.47 2.95 -1.18
CA PRO A 151 -26.16 4.30 -0.70
C PRO A 151 -24.89 4.86 -1.33
N ARG A 152 -24.87 6.16 -1.59
CA ARG A 152 -23.70 6.88 -2.09
C ARG A 152 -22.67 7.03 -0.97
N ASP A 153 -21.71 6.16 -0.97
CA ASP A 153 -20.53 6.20 -0.10
C ASP A 153 -19.38 5.37 -0.73
N ASN A 154 -18.24 5.31 -0.05
CA ASN A 154 -17.10 4.53 -0.52
C ASN A 154 -16.99 3.15 0.12
N ALA A 155 -17.89 2.75 0.99
CA ALA A 155 -17.80 1.49 1.75
C ALA A 155 -17.85 0.26 0.83
N PHE A 156 -18.66 0.30 -0.25
CA PHE A 156 -18.75 -0.82 -1.20
C PHE A 156 -17.42 -1.12 -1.90
N LEU A 157 -16.52 -0.13 -1.99
CA LEU A 157 -15.19 -0.33 -2.54
C LEU A 157 -14.40 -1.37 -1.73
N ASN A 158 -14.70 -1.57 -0.44
CA ASN A 158 -14.12 -2.65 0.36
C ASN A 158 -14.85 -3.98 0.13
N SER A 159 -15.00 -4.39 -1.10
CA SER A 159 -15.56 -5.68 -1.53
C SER A 159 -14.78 -6.21 -2.73
N THR A 160 -15.04 -7.44 -3.13
CA THR A 160 -14.42 -8.01 -4.35
C THR A 160 -14.82 -7.21 -5.60
N LEU A 161 -16.11 -6.92 -5.75
CA LEU A 161 -16.61 -6.11 -6.87
C LEU A 161 -16.06 -4.68 -6.81
N GLY A 162 -16.05 -4.08 -5.62
CA GLY A 162 -15.52 -2.76 -5.38
C GLY A 162 -14.04 -2.64 -5.72
N ARG A 163 -13.23 -3.66 -5.42
CA ARG A 163 -11.81 -3.68 -5.82
C ARG A 163 -11.60 -3.75 -7.33
N VAL A 164 -12.44 -4.51 -8.04
CA VAL A 164 -12.40 -4.54 -9.51
C VAL A 164 -12.79 -3.18 -10.08
N TYR A 165 -13.87 -2.60 -9.57
CA TYR A 165 -14.30 -1.27 -9.97
C TYR A 165 -13.25 -0.20 -9.65
N GLY A 166 -12.73 -0.18 -8.43
CA GLY A 166 -11.69 0.77 -8.00
C GLY A 166 -10.44 0.70 -8.86
N ARG A 167 -10.03 -0.50 -9.29
CA ARG A 167 -8.90 -0.67 -10.23
C ARG A 167 -9.20 -0.08 -11.61
N SER A 168 -10.41 -0.30 -12.12
CA SER A 168 -10.82 0.25 -13.42
C SER A 168 -10.92 1.76 -13.37
N LEU A 169 -11.43 2.30 -12.27
CA LEU A 169 -11.53 3.74 -12.04
C LEU A 169 -10.14 4.39 -11.92
N ASP A 170 -9.24 3.76 -11.17
CA ASP A 170 -7.85 4.18 -11.03
C ASP A 170 -7.13 4.22 -12.39
N ALA A 171 -7.33 3.20 -13.21
CA ALA A 171 -6.78 3.17 -14.57
C ALA A 171 -7.31 4.31 -15.45
N LEU A 172 -8.61 4.60 -15.38
CA LEU A 172 -9.23 5.69 -16.13
C LEU A 172 -8.65 7.05 -15.71
N ILE A 173 -8.55 7.29 -14.40
CA ILE A 173 -7.98 8.53 -13.85
C ILE A 173 -6.51 8.69 -14.29
N ASN A 174 -5.74 7.61 -14.26
CA ASN A 174 -4.34 7.65 -14.72
C ASN A 174 -4.23 8.02 -16.21
N VAL A 175 -5.13 7.52 -17.06
CA VAL A 175 -5.17 7.90 -18.48
C VAL A 175 -5.46 9.40 -18.66
N ASP A 176 -6.45 9.93 -17.91
CA ASP A 176 -6.76 11.36 -17.96
C ASP A 176 -5.55 12.21 -17.50
N MET A 177 -4.84 11.76 -16.46
CA MET A 177 -3.61 12.43 -16.00
C MET A 177 -2.47 12.38 -17.00
N MET A 178 -2.28 11.27 -17.71
CA MET A 178 -1.23 11.13 -18.73
C MET A 178 -1.37 12.19 -19.83
N VAL A 179 -2.58 12.52 -20.24
CA VAL A 179 -2.84 13.57 -21.25
C VAL A 179 -2.35 14.93 -20.73
N ASN A 180 -2.69 15.25 -19.48
CA ASN A 180 -2.27 16.53 -18.87
C ASN A 180 -0.75 16.60 -18.68
N GLN A 181 -0.12 15.51 -18.24
CA GLN A 181 1.33 15.43 -18.07
C GLN A 181 2.09 15.56 -19.41
N LEU A 182 1.56 14.97 -20.46
CA LEU A 182 2.15 15.13 -21.80
C LEU A 182 2.09 16.59 -22.27
N GLN A 183 0.97 17.26 -22.03
CA GLN A 183 0.84 18.69 -22.34
C GLN A 183 1.83 19.53 -21.52
N GLU A 184 1.91 19.30 -20.20
CA GLU A 184 2.86 19.99 -19.33
C GLU A 184 4.32 19.78 -19.78
N MET A 185 4.70 18.53 -20.07
CA MET A 185 6.04 18.22 -20.58
C MET A 185 6.33 18.98 -21.89
N THR A 186 5.37 19.03 -22.81
CA THR A 186 5.49 19.75 -24.07
C THR A 186 5.70 21.25 -23.83
N ASP A 187 4.97 21.83 -22.90
CA ASP A 187 5.06 23.25 -22.59
C ASP A 187 6.38 23.60 -21.88
N ARG A 188 6.87 22.74 -20.99
CA ARG A 188 8.21 22.87 -20.38
C ARG A 188 9.32 22.87 -21.43
N ILE A 189 9.28 21.92 -22.39
CA ILE A 189 10.26 21.86 -23.48
C ILE A 189 10.22 23.13 -24.31
N LYS A 190 9.02 23.63 -24.67
CA LYS A 190 8.87 24.91 -25.44
C LYS A 190 9.42 26.10 -24.68
N ASN A 191 9.35 26.08 -23.34
CA ASN A 191 9.88 27.12 -22.47
C ASN A 191 11.39 26.99 -22.20
N GLY A 192 12.06 26.00 -22.80
CA GLY A 192 13.51 25.79 -22.66
C GLY A 192 13.89 24.98 -21.40
N GLU A 193 12.93 24.41 -20.71
CA GLU A 193 13.17 23.51 -19.56
C GLU A 193 13.55 22.12 -20.06
N THR A 194 14.79 21.93 -20.46
CA THR A 194 15.27 20.69 -21.09
C THR A 194 16.24 19.88 -20.20
N ALA A 195 16.44 20.31 -18.96
CA ALA A 195 17.31 19.59 -18.03
C ALA A 195 16.74 18.20 -17.69
N THR A 196 17.53 17.15 -17.94
CA THR A 196 17.12 15.75 -17.75
C THR A 196 17.74 15.10 -16.50
N PHE A 197 18.56 15.84 -15.77
CA PHE A 197 19.23 15.35 -14.56
C PHE A 197 19.47 16.49 -13.57
N ASN A 198 19.62 16.12 -12.29
CA ASN A 198 20.01 17.05 -11.24
C ASN A 198 21.46 16.75 -10.80
N PRO A 199 22.42 17.62 -11.04
CA PRO A 199 23.83 17.41 -10.68
C PRO A 199 24.18 17.76 -9.23
N GLU A 200 23.24 18.29 -8.46
CA GLU A 200 23.48 18.98 -7.18
C GLU A 200 24.23 18.11 -6.14
N LYS A 201 24.08 16.79 -6.21
CA LYS A 201 24.72 15.85 -5.30
C LYS A 201 25.47 14.73 -6.04
N TRP A 202 26.02 15.06 -7.19
CA TRP A 202 26.71 14.10 -8.04
C TRP A 202 28.07 13.68 -7.49
N GLU A 203 28.74 14.60 -6.77
CA GLU A 203 30.08 14.39 -6.26
C GLU A 203 30.02 13.66 -4.89
N PRO A 204 30.57 12.43 -4.78
CA PRO A 204 30.52 11.63 -3.56
C PRO A 204 31.13 12.30 -2.33
N GLU A 205 32.10 13.18 -2.54
CA GLU A 205 32.76 13.93 -1.46
C GLU A 205 31.82 14.92 -0.75
N THR A 206 30.71 15.25 -1.38
CA THR A 206 29.66 16.12 -0.80
C THR A 206 28.65 15.36 0.05
N TRP A 207 28.71 14.02 0.05
CA TRP A 207 27.76 13.20 0.77
C TRP A 207 28.09 13.12 2.25
N PRO A 208 27.08 13.07 3.12
CA PRO A 208 27.33 12.88 4.55
C PRO A 208 27.88 11.48 4.79
N SER A 209 28.71 11.35 5.84
CA SER A 209 29.30 10.05 6.25
C SER A 209 28.23 9.05 6.72
N SER A 210 27.07 9.52 7.16
CA SER A 210 25.94 8.69 7.54
C SER A 210 24.65 9.38 7.12
N CYS A 211 23.76 8.64 6.48
CA CYS A 211 22.42 9.12 6.15
C CYS A 211 21.41 7.96 6.05
N LYS A 212 20.14 8.30 6.19
CA LYS A 212 19.01 7.42 5.89
C LYS A 212 18.01 8.14 5.02
N GLY A 213 17.34 7.40 4.16
CA GLY A 213 16.32 7.95 3.27
C GLY A 213 15.25 6.94 2.95
N VAL A 214 14.07 7.45 2.61
CA VAL A 214 12.96 6.64 2.08
C VAL A 214 12.40 7.30 0.84
N GLY A 215 12.14 6.47 -0.18
CA GLY A 215 11.44 6.89 -1.39
C GLY A 215 10.09 6.19 -1.46
N TRP A 216 9.07 6.93 -1.88
CA TRP A 216 7.70 6.44 -2.03
C TRP A 216 7.22 6.55 -3.46
N VAL A 217 6.41 5.58 -3.88
CA VAL A 217 5.67 5.60 -5.14
C VAL A 217 4.37 4.81 -5.02
N GLU A 218 3.30 5.36 -5.59
CA GLU A 218 2.06 4.60 -5.80
C GLU A 218 2.17 3.76 -7.07
N ALA A 219 2.60 2.52 -6.91
CA ALA A 219 2.67 1.54 -7.98
C ALA A 219 1.27 1.02 -8.34
N PRO A 220 1.10 0.29 -9.47
CA PRO A 220 -0.21 -0.25 -9.87
C PRO A 220 -0.90 -1.11 -8.78
N ARG A 221 -0.12 -1.72 -7.89
CA ARG A 221 -0.64 -2.55 -6.78
C ARG A 221 -0.74 -1.81 -5.46
N GLY A 222 -0.28 -0.56 -5.37
CA GLY A 222 -0.34 0.29 -4.17
C GLY A 222 0.97 0.91 -3.77
N SER A 223 1.03 1.39 -2.55
CA SER A 223 2.16 2.11 -1.98
C SER A 223 3.41 1.23 -1.89
N LEU A 224 4.44 1.61 -2.61
CA LEU A 224 5.78 1.03 -2.59
C LEU A 224 6.72 1.98 -1.87
N SER A 225 7.55 1.45 -1.00
CA SER A 225 8.62 2.23 -0.37
C SER A 225 9.96 1.49 -0.37
N HIS A 226 11.01 2.26 -0.57
CA HIS A 226 12.39 1.82 -0.47
C HIS A 226 13.08 2.58 0.64
N TRP A 227 13.60 1.85 1.62
CA TRP A 227 14.22 2.37 2.82
C TRP A 227 15.71 2.02 2.77
N VAL A 228 16.57 3.01 2.94
CA VAL A 228 18.01 2.82 2.84
C VAL A 228 18.71 3.50 4.00
N ARG A 229 19.76 2.84 4.51
CA ARG A 229 20.72 3.41 5.43
C ARG A 229 22.12 3.27 4.82
N ILE A 230 22.85 4.37 4.78
CA ILE A 230 24.17 4.47 4.17
C ILE A 230 25.15 4.96 5.23
N GLU A 231 26.29 4.29 5.34
CA GLU A 231 27.39 4.68 6.22
C GLU A 231 28.71 4.64 5.42
N ASN A 232 29.46 5.72 5.47
CA ASN A 232 30.72 5.87 4.74
C ASN A 232 30.63 5.51 3.24
N GLY A 233 29.55 5.97 2.59
CA GLY A 233 29.28 5.71 1.18
C GLY A 233 28.83 4.27 0.85
N GLN A 234 28.59 3.42 1.84
CA GLN A 234 28.13 2.05 1.66
C GLN A 234 26.73 1.84 2.21
N THR A 235 25.90 1.12 1.48
CA THR A 235 24.58 0.70 1.96
C THR A 235 24.74 -0.36 3.03
N VAL A 236 24.36 -0.02 4.27
CA VAL A 236 24.41 -0.93 5.42
C VAL A 236 23.05 -1.59 5.72
N ASN A 237 21.96 -0.98 5.30
CA ASN A 237 20.64 -1.61 5.31
C ASN A 237 19.79 -1.12 4.14
N TYR A 238 19.05 -2.03 3.52
CA TYR A 238 18.13 -1.74 2.45
C TYR A 238 16.88 -2.62 2.58
N GLN A 239 15.70 -1.98 2.69
CA GLN A 239 14.42 -2.68 2.76
C GLN A 239 13.45 -2.12 1.73
N ALA A 240 12.79 -3.01 1.01
CA ALA A 240 11.68 -2.67 0.12
C ALA A 240 10.37 -3.16 0.75
N VAL A 241 9.49 -2.23 1.11
CA VAL A 241 8.13 -2.55 1.57
C VAL A 241 7.20 -2.34 0.39
N VAL A 242 6.96 -3.41 -0.35
CA VAL A 242 6.20 -3.36 -1.60
C VAL A 242 4.68 -3.51 -1.34
N PRO A 243 3.82 -3.08 -2.27
CA PRO A 243 2.36 -3.18 -2.09
C PRO A 243 1.87 -4.59 -1.78
N SER A 244 2.48 -5.60 -2.42
CA SER A 244 2.13 -6.99 -2.18
C SER A 244 2.59 -7.47 -0.80
N THR A 245 3.63 -6.87 -0.22
CA THR A 245 4.02 -7.14 1.16
C THR A 245 2.93 -6.69 2.14
N TRP A 246 2.29 -5.55 1.90
CA TRP A 246 1.13 -5.12 2.67
C TRP A 246 -0.06 -6.06 2.49
N ASN A 247 -0.49 -6.27 1.24
CA ASN A 247 -1.75 -6.97 0.93
C ASN A 247 -1.70 -8.48 1.19
N SER A 248 -0.55 -9.14 0.97
CA SER A 248 -0.36 -10.57 1.21
C SER A 248 0.46 -10.87 2.46
N SER A 249 0.54 -9.92 3.38
CA SER A 249 1.22 -10.12 4.66
C SER A 249 0.60 -11.26 5.46
N GLY A 250 1.45 -12.01 6.13
CA GLY A 250 1.02 -12.99 7.13
C GLY A 250 0.59 -12.33 8.44
N ARG A 251 0.33 -13.16 9.45
CA ARG A 251 -0.02 -12.69 10.79
C ARG A 251 1.18 -12.09 11.48
N ASP A 252 0.91 -11.08 12.29
CA ASP A 252 1.87 -10.50 13.23
C ASP A 252 1.89 -11.24 14.57
N ALA A 253 2.60 -10.69 15.55
CA ALA A 253 2.73 -11.26 16.88
C ALA A 253 1.38 -11.31 17.65
N GLU A 254 0.47 -10.40 17.35
CA GLU A 254 -0.89 -10.35 17.92
C GLU A 254 -1.87 -11.27 17.17
N GLY A 255 -1.41 -11.98 16.13
CA GLY A 255 -2.23 -12.86 15.30
C GLY A 255 -3.14 -12.13 14.32
N GLN A 256 -2.92 -10.83 14.10
CA GLN A 256 -3.73 -10.03 13.18
C GLN A 256 -3.47 -10.44 11.72
N MET A 257 -4.52 -10.79 11.01
CA MET A 257 -4.46 -11.23 9.60
C MET A 257 -4.11 -10.07 8.67
N GLY A 258 -3.29 -10.34 7.66
CA GLY A 258 -3.12 -9.44 6.53
C GLY A 258 -4.38 -9.36 5.65
N PRO A 259 -4.47 -8.37 4.72
CA PRO A 259 -5.67 -8.12 3.93
C PRO A 259 -6.20 -9.32 3.14
N TYR A 260 -5.32 -10.11 2.52
CA TYR A 260 -5.75 -11.29 1.75
C TYR A 260 -6.26 -12.40 2.66
N GLU A 261 -5.56 -12.68 3.76
CA GLU A 261 -6.01 -13.68 4.73
C GLU A 261 -7.36 -13.28 5.33
N TYR A 262 -7.49 -12.01 5.73
CA TYR A 262 -8.73 -11.48 6.27
C TYR A 262 -9.89 -11.63 5.27
N SER A 263 -9.67 -11.23 4.04
CA SER A 263 -10.67 -11.33 2.97
C SER A 263 -11.13 -12.76 2.75
N LEU A 264 -10.20 -13.72 2.71
CA LEU A 264 -10.50 -15.14 2.51
C LEU A 264 -11.22 -15.74 3.72
N ALA A 265 -10.76 -15.44 4.94
CA ALA A 265 -11.33 -15.97 6.17
C ALA A 265 -12.77 -15.49 6.41
N HIS A 266 -13.10 -14.25 5.97
CA HIS A 266 -14.40 -13.63 6.21
C HIS A 266 -15.35 -13.69 5.01
N THR A 267 -14.94 -14.28 3.89
CA THR A 267 -15.83 -14.44 2.71
C THR A 267 -17.02 -15.37 2.98
N GLY A 268 -16.93 -16.20 4.01
CA GLY A 268 -17.95 -17.19 4.37
C GLY A 268 -18.03 -18.37 3.38
N LYS A 269 -18.64 -19.45 3.81
CA LYS A 269 -19.01 -20.56 2.89
C LYS A 269 -20.27 -20.13 2.16
N HIS A 270 -20.14 -19.46 1.03
CA HIS A 270 -21.27 -19.26 0.13
C HIS A 270 -21.48 -20.56 -0.67
N PRO A 271 -22.63 -21.22 -0.56
CA PRO A 271 -22.97 -22.27 -1.51
C PRO A 271 -23.05 -21.60 -2.89
N LEU A 272 -22.24 -22.08 -3.83
CA LEU A 272 -22.35 -21.76 -5.25
C LEU A 272 -23.71 -22.15 -5.77
#